data_9d6359a050636f260a8cfc568089708c
#
_entry.id   9d6359a050636f260a8cfc568089708c
#
_cell.length_a   1.000
_cell.length_b   1.000
_cell.length_c   1.000
_cell.angle_alpha   90.00
_cell.angle_beta   90.00
_cell.angle_gamma   90.00
#
_symmetry.space_group_name_H-M   'P 1'
#
loop_
_entity.id
_entity.type
_entity.pdbx_description
1 polymer ?
#
loop_
_entity_poly.entity_id
_entity_poly.type
_entity_poly.pdbx_seq_one_letter_code
_entity_poly.pdbx_strand_id
1 'polypeptide(L)'
;VPENTSDYTSVVAKVKASGANVVIYCGYAPDAAKFVKALRDGGYTGIFAAGDGVLKATFPNNAGNTAAEGARLTAADVPFEDVATAAQMVAYTKLTGISKPGTYVTSTYNATNIFLTCIKQGVTTRPGMQNCLTAGSFKGIAGDTIKFDRYGDIIGGAAVGAFTIKAGKIVYVAVA
;
A
#
# COMPACT_ATOMS: atom_id res chain seq x y z
N VAL A 1 -15.04 -13.62 3.68
CA VAL A 1 -15.86 -13.09 4.80
C VAL A 1 -16.63 -11.89 4.24
N PRO A 2 -17.97 -11.81 4.42
CA PRO A 2 -18.73 -10.64 4.00
C PRO A 2 -18.25 -9.36 4.68
N GLU A 3 -18.42 -8.24 3.99
CA GLU A 3 -18.14 -6.91 4.55
C GLU A 3 -19.06 -6.64 5.76
N ASN A 4 -18.53 -5.92 6.74
CA ASN A 4 -19.21 -5.61 8.01
C ASN A 4 -19.61 -6.84 8.86
N THR A 5 -18.93 -7.97 8.69
CA THR A 5 -19.11 -9.12 9.57
C THR A 5 -18.82 -8.74 11.02
N SER A 6 -19.74 -9.10 11.94
CA SER A 6 -19.58 -8.89 13.39
C SER A 6 -19.13 -10.14 14.13
N ASP A 7 -19.42 -11.34 13.59
CA ASP A 7 -19.05 -12.63 14.19
C ASP A 7 -18.14 -13.43 13.25
N TYR A 8 -16.93 -13.69 13.70
CA TYR A 8 -15.91 -14.44 12.96
C TYR A 8 -15.72 -15.88 13.50
N THR A 9 -16.51 -16.33 14.45
CA THR A 9 -16.34 -17.61 15.15
C THR A 9 -16.24 -18.79 14.18
N SER A 10 -17.16 -18.88 13.22
CA SER A 10 -17.19 -19.97 12.25
C SER A 10 -15.97 -19.93 11.30
N VAL A 11 -15.54 -18.75 10.90
CA VAL A 11 -14.37 -18.57 10.03
C VAL A 11 -13.09 -18.93 10.77
N VAL A 12 -12.94 -18.48 12.00
CA VAL A 12 -11.79 -18.83 12.87
C VAL A 12 -11.71 -20.34 13.07
N ALA A 13 -12.84 -21.00 13.34
CA ALA A 13 -12.89 -22.45 13.48
C ALA A 13 -12.42 -23.17 12.20
N LYS A 14 -12.85 -22.71 11.02
CA LYS A 14 -12.40 -23.25 9.72
C LYS A 14 -10.90 -23.04 9.49
N VAL A 15 -10.37 -21.85 9.78
CA VAL A 15 -8.93 -21.56 9.68
C VAL A 15 -8.12 -22.49 10.58
N LYS A 16 -8.54 -22.69 11.83
CA LYS A 16 -7.86 -23.62 12.74
C LYS A 16 -7.92 -25.07 12.26
N ALA A 17 -9.08 -25.52 11.83
CA ALA A 17 -9.28 -26.88 11.32
C ALA A 17 -8.47 -27.17 10.05
N SER A 18 -8.17 -26.14 9.23
CA SER A 18 -7.36 -26.30 8.02
C SER A 18 -5.87 -26.52 8.30
N GLY A 19 -5.38 -26.22 9.51
CA GLY A 19 -3.96 -26.27 9.81
C GLY A 19 -3.11 -25.21 9.07
N ALA A 20 -3.73 -24.18 8.49
CA ALA A 20 -3.03 -23.17 7.71
C ALA A 20 -2.05 -22.37 8.59
N ASN A 21 -0.82 -22.22 8.11
CA ASN A 21 0.21 -21.42 8.76
C ASN A 21 0.11 -19.92 8.41
N VAL A 22 -0.61 -19.60 7.32
CA VAL A 22 -0.79 -18.23 6.84
C VAL A 22 -2.26 -18.00 6.50
N VAL A 23 -2.80 -16.88 6.93
CA VAL A 23 -4.09 -16.36 6.48
C VAL A 23 -3.83 -15.12 5.63
N ILE A 24 -4.29 -15.15 4.38
CA ILE A 24 -4.26 -13.98 3.49
C ILE A 24 -5.65 -13.35 3.50
N TYR A 25 -5.71 -12.09 3.91
CA TYR A 25 -6.95 -11.32 3.95
C TYR A 25 -7.01 -10.31 2.81
N CYS A 26 -8.05 -10.40 1.99
CA CYS A 26 -8.30 -9.51 0.87
C CYS A 26 -9.49 -8.60 1.22
N GLY A 27 -9.23 -7.44 1.79
CA GLY A 27 -10.24 -6.46 2.18
C GLY A 27 -9.61 -5.23 2.84
N TYR A 28 -10.38 -4.56 3.70
CA TYR A 28 -9.98 -3.26 4.23
C TYR A 28 -9.70 -3.28 5.75
N ALA A 29 -8.98 -2.26 6.21
CA ALA A 29 -8.47 -2.15 7.57
C ALA A 29 -9.53 -2.32 8.69
N PRO A 30 -10.75 -1.77 8.61
CA PRO A 30 -11.73 -1.91 9.68
C PRO A 30 -12.12 -3.36 9.98
N ASP A 31 -12.39 -4.14 8.94
CA ASP A 31 -12.79 -5.55 9.09
C ASP A 31 -11.57 -6.46 9.31
N ALA A 32 -10.43 -6.13 8.69
CA ALA A 32 -9.17 -6.82 8.97
C ALA A 32 -8.80 -6.76 10.46
N ALA A 33 -9.00 -5.62 11.10
CA ALA A 33 -8.71 -5.44 12.52
C ALA A 33 -9.58 -6.35 13.40
N LYS A 34 -10.88 -6.42 13.12
CA LYS A 34 -11.80 -7.31 13.83
C LYS A 34 -11.43 -8.77 13.60
N PHE A 35 -11.11 -9.12 12.36
CA PHE A 35 -10.81 -10.50 11.98
C PHE A 35 -9.49 -10.98 12.59
N VAL A 36 -8.39 -10.21 12.51
CA VAL A 36 -7.12 -10.62 13.13
C VAL A 36 -7.26 -10.74 14.65
N LYS A 37 -8.02 -9.84 15.28
CA LYS A 37 -8.32 -9.95 16.71
C LYS A 37 -9.06 -11.25 17.01
N ALA A 38 -10.11 -11.58 16.28
CA ALA A 38 -10.87 -12.83 16.47
C ALA A 38 -10.00 -14.07 16.23
N LEU A 39 -9.08 -14.05 15.24
CA LEU A 39 -8.09 -15.12 15.03
C LEU A 39 -7.21 -15.33 16.25
N ARG A 40 -6.66 -14.25 16.85
CA ARG A 40 -5.79 -14.34 18.04
C ARG A 40 -6.55 -14.77 19.26
N ASP A 41 -7.74 -14.21 19.50
CA ASP A 41 -8.63 -14.62 20.61
C ASP A 41 -9.02 -16.10 20.50
N GLY A 42 -9.18 -16.61 19.27
CA GLY A 42 -9.42 -18.03 18.98
C GLY A 42 -8.17 -18.91 19.01
N GLY A 43 -6.99 -18.37 19.37
CA GLY A 43 -5.74 -19.12 19.53
C GLY A 43 -5.00 -19.42 18.23
N TYR A 44 -5.30 -18.71 17.11
CA TYR A 44 -4.51 -18.82 15.89
C TYR A 44 -3.21 -18.03 16.01
N THR A 45 -2.07 -18.69 15.86
CA THR A 45 -0.73 -18.12 16.01
C THR A 45 0.00 -17.94 14.68
N GLY A 46 -0.59 -18.38 13.56
CA GLY A 46 0.01 -18.27 12.24
C GLY A 46 0.12 -16.83 11.74
N ILE A 47 0.72 -16.66 10.58
CA ILE A 47 0.94 -15.35 9.95
C ILE A 47 -0.41 -14.80 9.46
N PHE A 48 -0.67 -13.53 9.75
CA PHE A 48 -1.72 -12.74 9.10
C PHE A 48 -1.07 -11.87 8.02
N ALA A 49 -1.49 -12.06 6.78
CA ALA A 49 -1.01 -11.29 5.63
C ALA A 49 -2.17 -10.55 4.95
N ALA A 50 -1.91 -9.36 4.42
CA ALA A 50 -2.91 -8.59 3.69
C ALA A 50 -2.27 -7.62 2.70
N GLY A 51 -3.09 -7.09 1.78
CA GLY A 51 -2.69 -6.07 0.83
C GLY A 51 -2.82 -4.65 1.38
N ASP A 52 -2.68 -3.70 0.48
CA ASP A 52 -2.69 -2.26 0.68
C ASP A 52 -3.97 -1.70 1.33
N GLY A 53 -5.11 -2.33 1.10
CA GLY A 53 -6.38 -1.95 1.73
C GLY A 53 -6.34 -2.00 3.27
N VAL A 54 -5.40 -2.77 3.83
CA VAL A 54 -5.17 -2.90 5.27
C VAL A 54 -4.04 -1.99 5.75
N LEU A 55 -3.22 -1.44 4.85
CA LEU A 55 -2.05 -0.62 5.18
C LEU A 55 -2.46 0.79 5.64
N LYS A 56 -3.14 0.85 6.78
CA LYS A 56 -3.61 2.10 7.43
C LYS A 56 -3.39 2.03 8.93
N ALA A 57 -3.04 3.15 9.55
CA ALA A 57 -2.83 3.24 10.99
C ALA A 57 -4.05 2.76 11.82
N THR A 58 -5.24 2.83 11.27
CA THR A 58 -6.47 2.30 11.89
C THR A 58 -6.45 0.78 12.07
N PHE A 59 -5.67 0.04 11.27
CA PHE A 59 -5.58 -1.42 11.41
C PHE A 59 -4.98 -1.84 12.76
N PRO A 60 -3.71 -1.51 13.10
CA PRO A 60 -3.17 -1.89 14.40
C PRO A 60 -3.89 -1.20 15.57
N ASN A 61 -4.36 0.04 15.39
CA ASN A 61 -5.08 0.75 16.44
C ASN A 61 -6.37 0.04 16.84
N ASN A 62 -7.16 -0.45 15.87
CA ASN A 62 -8.45 -1.10 16.12
C ASN A 62 -8.30 -2.60 16.46
N ALA A 63 -7.28 -3.27 15.94
CA ALA A 63 -7.00 -4.67 16.29
C ALA A 63 -6.43 -4.83 17.71
N GLY A 64 -5.77 -3.79 18.21
CA GLY A 64 -4.91 -3.85 19.38
C GLY A 64 -3.50 -4.34 19.02
N ASN A 65 -2.52 -3.80 19.73
CA ASN A 65 -1.09 -4.00 19.41
C ASN A 65 -0.69 -5.47 19.36
N THR A 66 -1.19 -6.27 20.29
CA THR A 66 -0.84 -7.70 20.37
C THR A 66 -1.44 -8.50 19.20
N ALA A 67 -2.69 -8.24 18.83
CA ALA A 67 -3.36 -9.00 17.78
C ALA A 67 -2.78 -8.71 16.39
N ALA A 68 -2.41 -7.46 16.12
CA ALA A 68 -1.83 -7.04 14.85
C ALA A 68 -0.33 -7.32 14.74
N GLU A 69 0.36 -7.58 15.87
CA GLU A 69 1.81 -7.73 15.90
C GLU A 69 2.29 -8.80 14.91
N GLY A 70 3.34 -8.50 14.15
CA GLY A 70 3.93 -9.38 13.16
C GLY A 70 3.08 -9.58 11.89
N ALA A 71 1.94 -8.91 11.73
CA ALA A 71 1.18 -8.95 10.48
C ALA A 71 2.07 -8.50 9.30
N ARG A 72 1.90 -9.16 8.15
CA ARG A 72 2.64 -8.89 6.91
C ARG A 72 1.73 -8.17 5.93
N LEU A 73 2.13 -6.98 5.50
CA LEU A 73 1.32 -6.19 4.58
C LEU A 73 2.14 -5.83 3.34
N THR A 74 1.47 -5.70 2.20
CA THR A 74 2.11 -5.28 0.95
C THR A 74 1.34 -4.11 0.34
N ALA A 75 2.05 -3.24 -0.39
CA ALA A 75 1.43 -2.22 -1.23
C ALA A 75 2.26 -2.03 -2.50
N ALA A 76 1.60 -1.73 -3.62
CA ALA A 76 2.26 -1.38 -4.87
C ALA A 76 2.77 0.09 -4.81
N ASP A 77 3.49 0.42 -3.76
CA ASP A 77 4.10 1.72 -3.51
C ASP A 77 5.23 1.60 -2.47
N VAL A 78 6.10 2.59 -2.45
CA VAL A 78 7.13 2.76 -1.41
C VAL A 78 6.84 4.03 -0.62
N PRO A 79 7.18 4.11 0.68
CA PRO A 79 6.92 5.30 1.47
C PRO A 79 7.57 6.54 0.85
N PHE A 80 6.82 7.64 0.77
CA PHE A 80 7.31 8.88 0.18
C PHE A 80 8.51 9.45 0.94
N GLU A 81 8.53 9.30 2.26
CA GLU A 81 9.63 9.72 3.13
C GLU A 81 10.96 8.99 2.86
N ASP A 82 10.91 7.78 2.26
CA ASP A 82 12.11 7.01 1.96
C ASP A 82 12.73 7.35 0.60
N VAL A 83 11.98 8.04 -0.28
CA VAL A 83 12.41 8.39 -1.63
C VAL A 83 12.48 9.90 -1.89
N ALA A 84 11.76 10.70 -1.11
CA ALA A 84 11.75 12.15 -1.25
C ALA A 84 12.97 12.80 -0.57
N THR A 85 13.44 13.90 -1.13
CA THR A 85 14.43 14.74 -0.46
C THR A 85 13.83 15.47 0.76
N ALA A 86 14.68 15.92 1.69
CA ALA A 86 14.23 16.71 2.83
C ALA A 86 13.44 17.96 2.39
N ALA A 87 13.84 18.63 1.31
CA ALA A 87 13.14 19.79 0.77
C ALA A 87 11.73 19.42 0.26
N GLN A 88 11.57 18.28 -0.39
CA GLN A 88 10.28 17.78 -0.85
C GLN A 88 9.36 17.41 0.33
N MET A 89 9.90 16.82 1.39
CA MET A 89 9.15 16.55 2.62
C MET A 89 8.67 17.81 3.30
N VAL A 90 9.52 18.85 3.39
CA VAL A 90 9.15 20.16 3.92
C VAL A 90 8.04 20.80 3.07
N ALA A 91 8.17 20.76 1.74
CA ALA A 91 7.16 21.30 0.84
C ALA A 91 5.83 20.53 0.97
N TYR A 92 5.87 19.20 1.03
CA TYR A 92 4.70 18.36 1.24
C TYR A 92 3.96 18.73 2.54
N THR A 93 4.68 18.78 3.65
CA THR A 93 4.12 19.14 4.96
C THR A 93 3.52 20.55 4.96
N LYS A 94 4.21 21.52 4.34
CA LYS A 94 3.71 22.90 4.23
C LYS A 94 2.42 22.99 3.42
N LEU A 95 2.29 22.22 2.35
CA LEU A 95 1.13 22.26 1.46
C LEU A 95 -0.08 21.48 2.02
N THR A 96 0.17 20.37 2.70
CA THR A 96 -0.90 19.44 3.12
C THR A 96 -1.26 19.56 4.60
N GLY A 97 -0.39 20.12 5.44
CA GLY A 97 -0.48 20.05 6.90
C GLY A 97 -0.15 18.67 7.48
N ILE A 98 0.27 17.70 6.63
CA ILE A 98 0.52 16.32 7.02
C ILE A 98 2.03 16.07 7.08
N SER A 99 2.55 15.74 8.25
CA SER A 99 3.97 15.45 8.45
C SER A 99 4.39 14.03 8.07
N LYS A 100 3.44 13.10 8.04
CA LYS A 100 3.66 11.70 7.68
C LYS A 100 2.81 11.33 6.46
N PRO A 101 3.41 11.23 5.27
CA PRO A 101 2.69 10.85 4.06
C PRO A 101 2.03 9.48 4.19
N GLY A 102 0.87 9.32 3.55
CA GLY A 102 0.16 8.05 3.49
C GLY A 102 0.60 7.19 2.31
N THR A 103 -0.01 6.02 2.21
CA THR A 103 0.16 5.10 1.07
C THR A 103 -0.21 5.81 -0.25
N TYR A 104 0.51 5.53 -1.31
CA TYR A 104 0.33 6.06 -2.67
C TYR A 104 0.73 7.52 -2.91
N VAL A 105 1.35 8.19 -1.95
CA VAL A 105 1.86 9.56 -2.18
C VAL A 105 2.96 9.55 -3.24
N THR A 106 3.87 8.57 -3.19
CA THR A 106 4.96 8.39 -4.16
C THR A 106 4.40 8.18 -5.58
N SER A 107 3.51 7.20 -5.73
CA SER A 107 2.91 6.87 -7.03
C SER A 107 2.09 8.02 -7.59
N THR A 108 1.32 8.72 -6.74
CA THR A 108 0.52 9.88 -7.14
C THR A 108 1.41 11.05 -7.57
N TYR A 109 2.50 11.30 -6.84
CA TYR A 109 3.49 12.31 -7.21
C TYR A 109 4.09 12.00 -8.60
N ASN A 110 4.54 10.78 -8.82
CA ASN A 110 5.10 10.34 -10.10
C ASN A 110 4.08 10.48 -11.22
N ALA A 111 2.86 9.95 -11.06
CA ALA A 111 1.81 10.03 -12.05
C ALA A 111 1.49 11.48 -12.44
N THR A 112 1.35 12.37 -11.45
CA THR A 112 1.09 13.80 -11.68
C THR A 112 2.21 14.44 -12.49
N ASN A 113 3.47 14.21 -12.13
CA ASN A 113 4.61 14.79 -12.85
C ASN A 113 4.77 14.24 -14.27
N ILE A 114 4.42 12.98 -14.52
CA ILE A 114 4.38 12.38 -15.85
C ILE A 114 3.38 13.13 -16.74
N PHE A 115 2.15 13.34 -16.27
CA PHE A 115 1.14 14.13 -16.99
C PHE A 115 1.60 15.56 -17.23
N LEU A 116 2.13 16.23 -16.22
CA LEU A 116 2.64 17.60 -16.35
C LEU A 116 3.80 17.69 -17.34
N THR A 117 4.63 16.66 -17.45
CA THR A 117 5.72 16.60 -18.44
C THR A 117 5.17 16.57 -19.86
N CYS A 118 4.17 15.74 -20.13
CA CYS A 118 3.50 15.71 -21.43
C CYS A 118 2.79 17.04 -21.77
N ILE A 119 2.11 17.64 -20.79
CA ILE A 119 1.45 18.96 -20.97
C ILE A 119 2.47 20.03 -21.32
N LYS A 120 3.61 20.08 -20.64
CA LYS A 120 4.71 21.02 -20.94
C LYS A 120 5.28 20.85 -22.35
N GLN A 121 5.15 19.67 -22.94
CA GLN A 121 5.51 19.40 -24.33
C GLN A 121 4.41 19.80 -25.33
N GLY A 122 3.36 20.46 -24.88
CA GLY A 122 2.24 20.91 -25.72
C GLY A 122 1.13 19.89 -25.95
N VAL A 123 1.14 18.78 -25.21
CA VAL A 123 0.10 17.75 -25.34
C VAL A 123 -1.18 18.20 -24.63
N THR A 124 -2.24 18.43 -25.42
CA THR A 124 -3.53 18.97 -24.93
C THR A 124 -4.73 18.06 -25.25
N THR A 125 -4.52 16.94 -25.94
CA THR A 125 -5.59 16.01 -26.33
C THR A 125 -5.42 14.65 -25.69
N ARG A 126 -6.52 13.90 -25.50
CA ARG A 126 -6.49 12.52 -24.99
C ARG A 126 -5.59 11.59 -25.82
N PRO A 127 -5.74 11.49 -27.14
CA PRO A 127 -4.87 10.64 -27.97
C PRO A 127 -3.40 11.08 -27.87
N GLY A 128 -3.14 12.39 -27.87
CA GLY A 128 -1.79 12.90 -27.68
C GLY A 128 -1.18 12.51 -26.33
N MET A 129 -1.97 12.60 -25.26
CA MET A 129 -1.54 12.17 -23.92
C MET A 129 -1.23 10.67 -23.89
N GLN A 130 -2.10 9.84 -24.43
CA GLN A 130 -1.88 8.41 -24.52
C GLN A 130 -0.59 8.07 -25.30
N ASN A 131 -0.36 8.72 -26.42
CA ASN A 131 0.88 8.55 -27.19
C ASN A 131 2.12 9.02 -26.41
N CYS A 132 2.03 10.15 -25.71
CA CYS A 132 3.11 10.64 -24.87
C CYS A 132 3.47 9.66 -23.76
N LEU A 133 2.47 9.09 -23.10
CA LEU A 133 2.68 8.12 -22.02
C LEU A 133 3.32 6.82 -22.54
N THR A 134 2.82 6.26 -23.62
CA THR A 134 3.32 4.98 -24.17
C THR A 134 4.69 5.10 -24.84
N ALA A 135 4.99 6.23 -25.48
CA ALA A 135 6.30 6.48 -26.09
C ALA A 135 7.33 7.08 -25.14
N GLY A 136 6.88 7.59 -23.99
CA GLY A 136 7.69 8.36 -23.06
C GLY A 136 8.62 7.52 -22.19
N SER A 137 9.59 8.23 -21.61
CA SER A 137 10.49 7.71 -20.59
C SER A 137 10.59 8.81 -19.52
N PHE A 138 10.10 8.51 -18.33
CA PHE A 138 9.90 9.50 -17.28
C PHE A 138 10.80 9.17 -16.08
N LYS A 139 11.23 10.20 -15.38
CA LYS A 139 12.02 10.02 -14.16
C LYS A 139 11.09 10.04 -12.96
N GLY A 140 11.11 8.95 -12.18
CA GLY A 140 10.43 8.86 -10.89
C GLY A 140 11.15 9.63 -9.79
N ILE A 141 10.47 9.89 -8.69
CA ILE A 141 11.04 10.61 -7.54
C ILE A 141 12.18 9.83 -6.87
N ALA A 142 12.14 8.50 -6.92
CA ALA A 142 13.19 7.62 -6.43
C ALA A 142 14.44 7.58 -7.35
N GLY A 143 14.41 8.32 -8.48
CA GLY A 143 15.48 8.32 -9.47
C GLY A 143 15.39 7.19 -10.50
N ASP A 144 14.38 6.34 -10.37
CA ASP A 144 14.02 5.27 -11.30
C ASP A 144 13.52 5.82 -12.64
N THR A 145 13.47 4.94 -13.64
CA THR A 145 12.92 5.25 -14.98
C THR A 145 11.57 4.56 -15.12
N ILE A 146 10.53 5.35 -15.34
CA ILE A 146 9.17 4.86 -15.55
C ILE A 146 8.85 4.88 -17.04
N LYS A 147 8.49 3.72 -17.58
CA LYS A 147 8.01 3.52 -18.95
C LYS A 147 6.77 2.63 -18.91
N PHE A 148 5.89 2.82 -19.86
CA PHE A 148 4.68 2.02 -19.97
C PHE A 148 4.72 1.16 -21.23
N ASP A 149 4.19 -0.04 -21.14
CA ASP A 149 3.95 -0.89 -22.29
C ASP A 149 2.66 -0.49 -23.03
N ARG A 150 2.31 -1.23 -24.08
CA ARG A 150 1.09 -0.99 -24.88
C ARG A 150 -0.22 -1.16 -24.11
N TYR A 151 -0.19 -1.81 -22.96
CA TYR A 151 -1.34 -2.05 -22.10
C TYR A 151 -1.46 -1.00 -20.97
N GLY A 152 -0.42 -0.18 -20.79
CA GLY A 152 -0.31 0.82 -19.72
C GLY A 152 0.37 0.30 -18.46
N ASP A 153 0.92 -0.91 -18.49
CA ASP A 153 1.67 -1.46 -17.38
C ASP A 153 3.10 -0.89 -17.32
N ILE A 154 3.63 -0.73 -16.13
CA ILE A 154 5.02 -0.27 -15.95
C ILE A 154 5.98 -1.38 -16.41
N ILE A 155 6.83 -1.05 -17.38
CA ILE A 155 7.85 -1.98 -17.88
C ILE A 155 8.88 -2.24 -16.77
N GLY A 156 9.09 -3.52 -16.45
CA GLY A 156 9.96 -3.93 -15.35
C GLY A 156 9.22 -4.13 -14.02
N GLY A 157 7.91 -3.83 -14.02
CA GLY A 157 7.06 -3.95 -12.83
C GLY A 157 7.09 -2.72 -11.93
N ALA A 158 6.05 -2.54 -11.15
CA ALA A 158 6.00 -1.56 -10.08
C ALA A 158 6.71 -2.10 -8.83
N ALA A 159 7.38 -1.24 -8.08
CA ALA A 159 7.93 -1.61 -6.79
C ALA A 159 6.78 -2.01 -5.83
N VAL A 160 6.91 -3.16 -5.19
CA VAL A 160 6.00 -3.62 -4.15
C VAL A 160 6.69 -3.45 -2.80
N GLY A 161 6.17 -2.56 -1.97
CA GLY A 161 6.65 -2.37 -0.61
C GLY A 161 6.12 -3.48 0.31
N ALA A 162 7.01 -4.05 1.11
CA ALA A 162 6.69 -4.97 2.19
C ALA A 162 6.71 -4.25 3.53
N PHE A 163 5.70 -4.49 4.34
CA PHE A 163 5.51 -3.85 5.65
C PHE A 163 5.18 -4.89 6.71
N THR A 164 5.46 -4.53 7.94
CA THR A 164 5.04 -5.32 9.11
C THR A 164 4.45 -4.42 10.19
N ILE A 165 3.68 -5.00 11.11
CA ILE A 165 3.27 -4.31 12.32
C ILE A 165 4.28 -4.63 13.42
N LYS A 166 4.86 -3.60 14.03
CA LYS A 166 5.79 -3.72 15.15
C LYS A 166 5.47 -2.67 16.20
N ALA A 167 5.22 -3.12 17.42
CA ALA A 167 4.82 -2.27 18.56
C ALA A 167 3.64 -1.34 18.20
N GLY A 168 2.62 -1.88 17.51
CA GLY A 168 1.43 -1.14 17.09
C GLY A 168 1.65 -0.13 15.96
N LYS A 169 2.79 -0.15 15.29
CA LYS A 169 3.12 0.76 14.18
C LYS A 169 3.35 -0.02 12.89
N ILE A 170 2.96 0.58 11.79
CA ILE A 170 3.34 0.10 10.46
C ILE A 170 4.82 0.44 10.25
N VAL A 171 5.61 -0.57 9.93
CA VAL A 171 7.05 -0.44 9.66
C VAL A 171 7.32 -0.96 8.25
N TYR A 172 7.92 -0.13 7.43
CA TYR A 172 8.43 -0.54 6.11
C TYR A 172 9.62 -1.48 6.30
N VAL A 173 9.68 -2.54 5.52
CA VAL A 173 10.73 -3.57 5.64
C VAL A 173 11.68 -3.53 4.44
N ALA A 174 11.12 -3.58 3.24
CA ALA A 174 11.89 -3.64 1.99
C ALA A 174 10.98 -3.45 0.77
N VAL A 175 11.59 -3.28 -0.40
CA VAL A 175 10.96 -3.60 -1.68
C VAL A 175 10.99 -5.12 -1.83
N ALA A 176 9.83 -5.71 -2.17
CA ALA A 176 9.69 -7.15 -2.40
C ALA A 176 10.03 -7.50 -3.85
#